data_b335d4d0b03695deb7c1ba6e30eb0f27
#
_entry.id   b335d4d0b03695deb7c1ba6e30eb0f27
#
_cell.length_a   1.000
_cell.length_b   1.000
_cell.length_c   1.000
_cell.angle_alpha   90.00
_cell.angle_beta   90.00
_cell.angle_gamma   90.00
#
_symmetry.space_group_name_H-M   'P 1'
#
loop_
_entity.id
_entity.type
_entity.pdbx_description
1 polymer ?
#
loop_
_entity_poly.entity_id
_entity_poly.type
_entity_poly.pdbx_seq_one_letter_code
_entity_poly.pdbx_strand_id
1 'polypeptide(L)'
;MDMNEIKEIFFQECEEQLAELESGLLKMNDGDRDPETVNAVFRAVHSIKGGAGAFGLDDLVAFAHVFETTLDCVRSNKLEPGPEVMKVMLKSADVLADLTNAARDGGKVEGPKGKKIG
;
A
#
# COMPACT_ATOMS: atom_id res chain seq x y z
N MET A 1 -23.12 -5.43 14.20
CA MET A 1 -22.22 -5.73 13.07
C MET A 1 -21.14 -6.68 13.58
N ASP A 2 -20.96 -7.80 12.92
CA ASP A 2 -19.96 -8.75 13.40
C ASP A 2 -18.58 -8.45 12.80
N MET A 3 -17.57 -9.17 13.30
CA MET A 3 -16.19 -8.91 12.91
C MET A 3 -15.95 -9.15 11.43
N ASN A 4 -16.66 -10.13 10.84
CA ASN A 4 -16.51 -10.42 9.42
C ASN A 4 -16.98 -9.26 8.55
N GLU A 5 -18.07 -8.61 8.95
CA GLU A 5 -18.60 -7.47 8.23
C GLU A 5 -17.65 -6.28 8.34
N ILE A 6 -17.07 -6.07 9.51
CA ILE A 6 -16.12 -4.99 9.74
C ILE A 6 -14.86 -5.22 8.90
N LYS A 7 -14.38 -6.46 8.85
CA LYS A 7 -13.23 -6.82 8.03
C LYS A 7 -13.50 -6.59 6.55
N GLU A 8 -14.70 -6.96 6.11
CA GLU A 8 -15.06 -6.78 4.71
C GLU A 8 -15.04 -5.32 4.32
N ILE A 9 -15.56 -4.46 5.20
CA ILE A 9 -15.53 -3.02 4.97
C ILE A 9 -14.08 -2.52 4.90
N PHE A 10 -13.24 -3.02 5.81
CA PHE A 10 -11.83 -2.65 5.80
C PHE A 10 -11.17 -3.01 4.46
N PHE A 11 -11.42 -4.21 3.96
CA PHE A 11 -10.78 -4.62 2.71
C PHE A 11 -11.33 -3.88 1.49
N GLN A 12 -12.60 -3.49 1.53
CA GLN A 12 -13.15 -2.62 0.49
C GLN A 12 -12.45 -1.27 0.50
N GLU A 13 -12.23 -0.72 1.68
CA GLU A 13 -11.52 0.55 1.81
C GLU A 13 -10.08 0.42 1.35
N CYS A 14 -9.45 -0.73 1.63
CA CYS A 14 -8.10 -0.98 1.15
C CYS A 14 -8.02 -0.93 -0.37
N GLU A 15 -9.01 -1.48 -1.06
CA GLU A 15 -9.04 -1.42 -2.52
C GLU A 15 -9.06 0.01 -3.01
N GLU A 16 -9.85 0.86 -2.36
CA GLU A 16 -9.93 2.27 -2.72
C GLU A 16 -8.59 2.96 -2.45
N GLN A 17 -7.99 2.66 -1.31
CA GLN A 17 -6.71 3.26 -0.95
C GLN A 17 -5.60 2.80 -1.89
N LEU A 18 -5.62 1.53 -2.29
CA LEU A 18 -4.64 1.01 -3.23
C LEU A 18 -4.77 1.68 -4.59
N ALA A 19 -5.99 1.95 -5.03
CA ALA A 19 -6.21 2.67 -6.28
C ALA A 19 -5.69 4.11 -6.20
N GLU A 20 -5.93 4.78 -5.07
CA GLU A 20 -5.41 6.13 -4.84
C GLU A 20 -3.90 6.14 -4.85
N LEU A 21 -3.31 5.17 -4.16
CA LEU A 21 -1.87 5.01 -4.08
C LEU A 21 -1.26 4.84 -5.46
N GLU A 22 -1.81 3.92 -6.24
CA GLU A 22 -1.30 3.64 -7.57
C GLU A 22 -1.42 4.84 -8.49
N SER A 23 -2.58 5.49 -8.46
CA SER A 23 -2.83 6.68 -9.26
C SER A 23 -1.83 7.78 -8.93
N GLY A 24 -1.59 8.01 -7.64
CA GLY A 24 -0.64 9.03 -7.21
C GLY A 24 0.78 8.71 -7.61
N LEU A 25 1.18 7.44 -7.46
CA LEU A 25 2.53 7.04 -7.83
C LEU A 25 2.76 7.18 -9.34
N LEU A 26 1.76 6.85 -10.15
CA LEU A 26 1.88 7.00 -11.59
C LEU A 26 2.03 8.46 -11.98
N LYS A 27 1.31 9.36 -11.31
CA LYS A 27 1.47 10.80 -11.54
C LYS A 27 2.89 11.24 -11.19
N MET A 28 3.40 10.78 -10.05
CA MET A 28 4.76 11.13 -9.65
C MET A 28 5.77 10.59 -10.65
N ASN A 29 5.54 9.39 -11.17
CA ASN A 29 6.42 8.79 -12.15
C ASN A 29 6.42 9.59 -13.46
N ASP A 30 5.31 10.27 -13.75
CA ASP A 30 5.21 11.13 -14.94
C ASP A 30 5.76 12.53 -14.70
N GLY A 31 6.32 12.78 -13.53
CA GLY A 31 6.96 14.05 -13.23
C GLY A 31 6.17 14.99 -12.33
N ASP A 32 5.00 14.57 -11.85
CA ASP A 32 4.21 15.39 -10.94
C ASP A 32 4.98 15.55 -9.62
N ARG A 33 5.21 16.78 -9.23
CA ARG A 33 5.92 17.09 -7.99
C ARG A 33 5.04 17.88 -7.02
N ASP A 34 3.74 17.86 -7.25
CA ASP A 34 2.79 18.53 -6.37
C ASP A 34 2.81 17.86 -4.99
N PRO A 35 3.08 18.65 -3.92
CA PRO A 35 3.06 18.09 -2.56
C PRO A 35 1.75 17.41 -2.21
N GLU A 36 0.64 17.85 -2.78
CA GLU A 36 -0.66 17.22 -2.54
C GLU A 36 -0.70 15.79 -3.03
N THR A 37 -0.07 15.52 -4.18
CA THR A 37 -0.02 14.18 -4.73
C THR A 37 0.79 13.27 -3.79
N VAL A 38 1.94 13.74 -3.33
CA VAL A 38 2.77 12.97 -2.39
C VAL A 38 2.02 12.72 -1.10
N ASN A 39 1.33 13.74 -0.59
CA ASN A 39 0.55 13.60 0.65
C ASN A 39 -0.59 12.60 0.48
N ALA A 40 -1.24 12.59 -0.68
CA ALA A 40 -2.34 11.65 -0.94
C ALA A 40 -1.82 10.21 -0.94
N VAL A 41 -0.66 9.98 -1.55
CA VAL A 41 -0.03 8.67 -1.57
C VAL A 41 0.33 8.24 -0.15
N PHE A 42 0.92 9.16 0.62
CA PHE A 42 1.29 8.89 2.01
C PHE A 42 0.06 8.51 2.84
N ARG A 43 -1.02 9.28 2.69
CA ARG A 43 -2.25 9.04 3.47
C ARG A 43 -2.88 7.70 3.12
N ALA A 44 -2.80 7.30 1.85
CA ALA A 44 -3.35 6.01 1.42
C ALA A 44 -2.62 4.86 2.13
N VAL A 45 -1.29 4.90 2.15
CA VAL A 45 -0.50 3.88 2.84
C VAL A 45 -0.77 3.91 4.34
N HIS A 46 -0.84 5.12 4.91
CA HIS A 46 -1.09 5.29 6.34
C HIS A 46 -2.44 4.69 6.74
N SER A 47 -3.47 4.92 5.92
CA SER A 47 -4.81 4.37 6.18
C SER A 47 -4.80 2.85 6.18
N ILE A 48 -4.10 2.26 5.21
CA ILE A 48 -3.99 0.80 5.14
C ILE A 48 -3.26 0.28 6.37
N LYS A 49 -2.18 0.94 6.77
CA LYS A 49 -1.41 0.54 7.95
C LYS A 49 -2.28 0.57 9.21
N GLY A 50 -3.04 1.66 9.37
CA GLY A 50 -3.89 1.82 10.55
C GLY A 50 -4.95 0.74 10.65
N GLY A 51 -5.64 0.47 9.55
CA GLY A 51 -6.65 -0.57 9.53
C GLY A 51 -6.06 -1.96 9.74
N ALA A 52 -4.91 -2.22 9.12
CA ALA A 52 -4.23 -3.50 9.28
C ALA A 52 -3.86 -3.74 10.73
N GLY A 53 -3.43 -2.68 11.42
CA GLY A 53 -3.09 -2.77 12.84
C GLY A 53 -4.29 -3.15 13.69
N ALA A 54 -5.47 -2.64 13.35
CA ALA A 54 -6.69 -2.93 14.08
C ALA A 54 -7.07 -4.41 13.99
N PHE A 55 -6.66 -5.08 12.91
CA PHE A 55 -6.98 -6.49 12.70
C PHE A 55 -5.80 -7.43 12.96
N GLY A 56 -4.69 -6.89 13.46
CA GLY A 56 -3.53 -7.71 13.79
C GLY A 56 -2.82 -8.30 12.59
N LEU A 57 -2.90 -7.63 11.45
CA LEU A 57 -2.25 -8.10 10.22
C LEU A 57 -0.80 -7.62 10.20
N ASP A 58 0.04 -8.29 10.99
CA ASP A 58 1.39 -7.82 11.31
C ASP A 58 2.29 -7.63 10.08
N ASP A 59 2.23 -8.57 9.14
CA ASP A 59 3.06 -8.47 7.94
C ASP A 59 2.68 -7.24 7.11
N LEU A 60 1.40 -6.99 7.00
CA LEU A 60 0.89 -5.84 6.26
C LEU A 60 1.28 -4.54 6.96
N VAL A 61 1.15 -4.52 8.29
CA VAL A 61 1.55 -3.36 9.08
C VAL A 61 3.04 -3.06 8.90
N ALA A 62 3.88 -4.09 9.00
CA ALA A 62 5.32 -3.92 8.89
C ALA A 62 5.72 -3.37 7.52
N PHE A 63 5.16 -3.94 6.47
CA PHE A 63 5.48 -3.50 5.11
C PHE A 63 4.98 -2.07 4.86
N ALA A 64 3.74 -1.79 5.27
CA ALA A 64 3.16 -0.46 5.10
C ALA A 64 3.96 0.58 5.86
N HIS A 65 4.48 0.22 7.04
CA HIS A 65 5.29 1.14 7.83
C HIS A 65 6.58 1.52 7.09
N VAL A 66 7.25 0.55 6.49
CA VAL A 66 8.47 0.83 5.72
C VAL A 66 8.15 1.71 4.52
N PHE A 67 7.06 1.41 3.84
CA PHE A 67 6.62 2.20 2.68
C PHE A 67 6.29 3.63 3.10
N GLU A 68 5.57 3.76 4.22
CA GLU A 68 5.20 5.06 4.77
C GLU A 68 6.45 5.88 5.10
N THR A 69 7.46 5.25 5.69
CA THR A 69 8.71 5.92 6.04
C THR A 69 9.41 6.43 4.78
N THR A 70 9.44 5.62 3.73
CA THR A 70 10.04 6.02 2.46
C THR A 70 9.30 7.23 1.87
N LEU A 71 7.97 7.19 1.91
CA LEU A 71 7.16 8.30 1.40
C LEU A 71 7.35 9.56 2.23
N ASP A 72 7.54 9.40 3.53
CA ASP A 72 7.81 10.55 4.39
C ASP A 72 9.13 11.20 4.03
N CYS A 73 10.14 10.41 3.67
CA CYS A 73 11.42 10.95 3.22
C CYS A 73 11.27 11.72 1.90
N VAL A 74 10.43 11.23 1.00
CA VAL A 74 10.15 11.96 -0.24
C VAL A 74 9.40 13.26 0.08
N ARG A 75 8.42 13.17 0.94
CA ARG A 75 7.60 14.31 1.32
C ARG A 75 8.41 15.43 1.98
N SER A 76 9.40 15.06 2.77
CA SER A 76 10.24 16.03 3.48
C SER A 76 11.51 16.38 2.71
N ASN A 77 11.59 16.00 1.45
CA ASN A 77 12.70 16.32 0.54
C ASN A 77 14.02 15.70 0.97
N LYS A 78 13.98 14.61 1.73
CA LYS A 78 15.18 13.86 2.08
C LYS A 78 15.53 12.83 1.04
N LEU A 79 14.58 12.50 0.18
CA LEU A 79 14.75 11.50 -0.87
C LEU A 79 14.10 12.03 -2.14
N GLU A 80 14.88 12.08 -3.20
CA GLU A 80 14.39 12.55 -4.49
C GLU A 80 13.62 11.43 -5.19
N PRO A 81 12.40 11.68 -5.67
CA PRO A 81 11.63 10.63 -6.36
C PRO A 81 12.06 10.48 -7.82
N GLY A 82 13.32 10.12 -8.00
CA GLY A 82 13.87 9.86 -9.33
C GLY A 82 13.44 8.51 -9.86
N PRO A 83 13.87 8.15 -11.09
CA PRO A 83 13.42 6.90 -11.73
C PRO A 83 13.65 5.66 -10.90
N GLU A 84 14.78 5.56 -10.21
CA GLU A 84 15.09 4.39 -9.39
C GLU A 84 14.15 4.28 -8.21
N VAL A 85 13.93 5.40 -7.53
CA VAL A 85 13.05 5.43 -6.36
C VAL A 85 11.61 5.13 -6.78
N MET A 86 11.18 5.71 -7.91
CA MET A 86 9.81 5.48 -8.38
C MET A 86 9.59 4.02 -8.74
N LYS A 87 10.60 3.37 -9.33
CA LYS A 87 10.53 1.96 -9.67
C LYS A 87 10.31 1.11 -8.42
N VAL A 88 11.08 1.41 -7.36
CA VAL A 88 10.94 0.71 -6.09
C VAL A 88 9.58 0.96 -5.48
N MET A 89 9.10 2.19 -5.51
CA MET A 89 7.80 2.53 -4.91
C MET A 89 6.64 1.88 -5.65
N LEU A 90 6.70 1.83 -6.99
CA LEU A 90 5.67 1.17 -7.75
C LEU A 90 5.64 -0.33 -7.46
N LYS A 91 6.81 -0.94 -7.33
CA LYS A 91 6.89 -2.34 -6.95
C LYS A 91 6.38 -2.57 -5.54
N SER A 92 6.67 -1.64 -4.65
CA SER A 92 6.18 -1.70 -3.26
C SER A 92 4.67 -1.65 -3.22
N ALA A 93 4.05 -0.84 -4.07
CA ALA A 93 2.60 -0.77 -4.15
C ALA A 93 2.01 -2.11 -4.57
N ASP A 94 2.66 -2.79 -5.51
CA ASP A 94 2.23 -4.12 -5.95
C ASP A 94 2.32 -5.13 -4.80
N VAL A 95 3.41 -5.09 -4.05
CA VAL A 95 3.58 -5.99 -2.91
C VAL A 95 2.54 -5.69 -1.84
N LEU A 96 2.27 -4.42 -1.59
CA LEU A 96 1.26 -4.02 -0.62
C LEU A 96 -0.12 -4.56 -1.03
N ALA A 97 -0.44 -4.48 -2.31
CA ALA A 97 -1.70 -5.03 -2.82
C ALA A 97 -1.76 -6.55 -2.64
N ASP A 98 -0.65 -7.23 -2.92
CA ASP A 98 -0.58 -8.68 -2.75
C ASP A 98 -0.78 -9.08 -1.28
N LEU A 99 -0.14 -8.36 -0.36
CA LEU A 99 -0.29 -8.63 1.06
C LEU A 99 -1.72 -8.38 1.53
N THR A 100 -2.35 -7.34 1.00
CA THR A 100 -3.74 -7.02 1.36
C THR A 100 -4.66 -8.14 0.87
N ASN A 101 -4.47 -8.58 -0.37
CA ASN A 101 -5.29 -9.65 -0.95
C ASN A 101 -5.08 -10.97 -0.21
N ALA A 102 -3.85 -11.26 0.17
CA ALA A 102 -3.55 -12.49 0.93
C ALA A 102 -4.25 -12.45 2.28
N ALA A 103 -4.25 -11.29 2.94
CA ALA A 103 -4.91 -11.14 4.22
C ALA A 103 -6.42 -11.32 4.09
N ARG A 104 -6.99 -10.78 3.01
CA ARG A 104 -8.42 -10.92 2.75
C ARG A 104 -8.79 -12.37 2.53
N ASP A 105 -7.94 -13.12 1.87
CA ASP A 105 -8.19 -14.52 1.53
C ASP A 105 -7.83 -15.48 2.67
N GLY A 106 -7.66 -14.96 3.88
CA GLY A 106 -7.41 -15.81 5.03
C GLY A 106 -5.95 -15.91 5.41
N GLY A 107 -5.12 -15.02 4.91
CA GLY A 107 -3.70 -14.99 5.26
C GLY A 107 -2.84 -15.93 4.47
N LYS A 108 -3.38 -16.52 3.42
CA LYS A 108 -2.62 -17.43 2.58
C LYS A 108 -2.01 -16.69 1.41
N VAL A 109 -0.71 -16.79 1.30
CA VAL A 109 -0.01 -16.28 0.13
C VAL A 109 0.13 -17.45 -0.81
N GLU A 110 -0.55 -17.38 -1.92
CA GLU A 110 -0.44 -18.42 -2.94
C GLU A 110 0.91 -18.29 -3.58
N GLY A 111 1.55 -19.39 -3.59
CA GLY A 111 2.84 -19.41 -4.24
C GLY A 111 2.63 -19.07 -5.67
N PRO A 112 3.43 -18.48 -6.10
CA PRO A 112 3.28 -17.52 -7.12
C PRO A 112 2.09 -17.75 -7.87
N LYS A 113 1.69 -17.44 -7.51
CA LYS A 113 0.66 -17.41 -7.85
C LYS A 113 0.32 -18.01 -8.79
N GLY A 114 0.77 -18.34 -8.26
CA GLY A 114 0.44 -18.88 -8.57
C GLY A 114 0.32 -19.84 -8.60
N LYS A 115 0.63 -20.04 -8.41
CA LYS A 115 0.48 -20.88 -8.40
C LYS A 115 0.05 -21.76 -8.26
N LYS A 116 -0.17 -21.93 -8.39
CA LYS A 116 -0.65 -22.54 -8.06
C LYS A 116 -0.82 -23.36 -8.35
N ILE A 117 -0.64 -23.45 -8.45
CA ILE A 117 -0.81 -23.74 -8.52
C ILE A 117 -1.02 -24.04 -8.67
N GLY A 118 -1.07 -23.98 -8.80
CA GLY A 118 -1.23 -23.82 -8.63
C GLY A 118 -1.24 -23.96 -8.66
#